data_99b322e53c19e780a14da57c96edfb94
#
_entry.id   99b322e53c19e780a14da57c96edfb94
#
_cell.length_a   1.000
_cell.length_b   1.000
_cell.length_c   1.000
_cell.angle_alpha   90.00
_cell.angle_beta   90.00
_cell.angle_gamma   90.00
#
_symmetry.space_group_name_H-M   'P 1'
#
loop_
_entity.id
_entity.type
_entity.pdbx_description
1 polymer ?
#
loop_
_entity_poly.entity_id
_entity_poly.type
_entity_poly.pdbx_seq_one_letter_code
_entity_poly.pdbx_strand_id
1 'polypeptide(L)' 'MDPEFKYPRWQRLLEAAILEFDPVQLCVRLQEVEVAISTRLQELTSQKGGQDEHQALTKAILIMQMLEKNRRVRRQSLS' A
#
# COMPACT_ATOMS: atom_id res chain seq x y z
N MET A 1 -0.25 22.38 1.69
CA MET A 1 -0.75 21.76 2.93
C MET A 1 -0.80 20.26 2.72
N ASP A 2 -0.10 19.52 3.53
CA ASP A 2 -0.07 18.07 3.38
C ASP A 2 -1.43 17.48 3.71
N PRO A 3 -1.89 16.50 2.92
CA PRO A 3 -3.13 15.81 3.27
C PRO A 3 -2.98 15.11 4.61
N GLU A 4 -3.98 15.28 5.44
CA GLU A 4 -4.00 14.59 6.72
C GLU A 4 -4.43 13.15 6.48
N PHE A 5 -3.52 12.22 6.74
CA PHE A 5 -3.84 10.80 6.66
C PHE A 5 -4.40 10.35 8.01
N LYS A 6 -5.50 9.61 7.96
CA LYS A 6 -6.08 9.04 9.16
C LYS A 6 -5.14 7.99 9.77
N TYR A 7 -4.41 7.27 8.92
CA TYR A 7 -3.47 6.22 9.34
C TYR A 7 -2.13 6.45 8.67
N PRO A 8 -1.34 7.46 9.11
CA PRO A 8 -0.15 7.89 8.38
C PRO A 8 0.95 6.83 8.28
N ARG A 9 1.01 5.87 9.21
CA ARG A 9 2.07 4.86 9.22
C ARG A 9 2.18 4.10 7.90
N TRP A 10 1.04 3.70 7.33
CA TRP A 10 1.05 2.93 6.09
C TRP A 10 0.46 3.70 4.92
N GLN A 11 -0.42 4.67 5.18
CA GLN A 11 -1.04 5.44 4.10
C GLN A 11 -0.03 6.29 3.34
N ARG A 12 0.95 6.85 4.04
CA ARG A 12 2.01 7.62 3.38
C ARG A 12 2.82 6.76 2.43
N LEU A 13 3.14 5.55 2.87
CA LEU A 13 3.89 4.62 2.03
C LEU A 13 3.08 4.20 0.81
N LEU A 14 1.79 3.97 0.99
CA LEU A 14 0.90 3.62 -0.12
C LEU A 14 0.81 4.77 -1.12
N GLU A 15 0.66 6.00 -0.64
CA GLU A 15 0.60 7.16 -1.53
C GLU A 15 1.91 7.30 -2.32
N ALA A 16 3.04 7.09 -1.67
CA ALA A 16 4.32 7.15 -2.36
C ALA A 16 4.39 6.10 -3.47
N ALA A 17 3.85 4.91 -3.23
CA ALA A 17 3.80 3.87 -4.27
C ALA A 17 2.88 4.27 -5.43
N ILE A 18 1.72 4.84 -5.11
CA ILE A 18 0.77 5.28 -6.15
C ILE A 18 1.40 6.33 -7.06
N LEU A 19 2.20 7.22 -6.49
CA LEU A 19 2.83 8.32 -7.24
C LEU A 19 4.14 7.94 -7.91
N GLU A 20 4.62 6.71 -7.71
CA GLU A 20 5.90 6.28 -8.27
C GLU A 20 5.76 5.84 -9.72
N PHE A 21 6.57 6.41 -10.61
CA PHE A 21 6.53 6.08 -12.03
C PHE A 21 7.58 5.05 -12.44
N ASP A 22 8.69 4.97 -11.70
CA ASP A 22 9.77 4.03 -12.03
C ASP A 22 9.37 2.63 -11.57
N PRO A 23 9.30 1.63 -12.49
CA PRO A 23 8.88 0.27 -12.10
C PRO A 23 9.76 -0.38 -11.05
N VAL A 24 11.06 -0.09 -11.06
CA VAL A 24 11.98 -0.66 -10.07
C VAL A 24 11.71 -0.05 -8.70
N GLN A 25 11.58 1.28 -8.64
CA GLN A 25 11.29 1.97 -7.39
C GLN A 25 9.90 1.62 -6.88
N LEU A 26 8.94 1.43 -7.78
CA LEU A 26 7.60 1.02 -7.40
C LEU A 26 7.64 -0.33 -6.69
N CYS A 27 8.44 -1.27 -7.18
CA CYS A 27 8.60 -2.56 -6.54
C CYS A 27 9.09 -2.41 -5.09
N VAL A 28 10.08 -1.56 -4.88
CA VAL A 28 10.62 -1.28 -3.53
C VAL A 28 9.54 -0.68 -2.64
N ARG A 29 8.82 0.30 -3.16
CA ARG A 29 7.77 0.97 -2.37
C ARG A 29 6.62 0.03 -2.04
N LEU A 30 6.25 -0.86 -2.96
CA LEU A 30 5.21 -1.84 -2.70
C LEU A 30 5.62 -2.82 -1.60
N GLN A 31 6.90 -3.20 -1.55
CA GLN A 31 7.40 -4.04 -0.47
C GLN A 31 7.31 -3.33 0.87
N GLU A 32 7.66 -2.05 0.90
CA GLU A 32 7.55 -1.25 2.13
C GLU A 32 6.12 -1.17 2.62
N VAL A 33 5.18 -0.92 1.70
CA VAL A 33 3.75 -0.85 2.04
C VAL A 33 3.28 -2.21 2.56
N GLU A 34 3.68 -3.30 1.90
CA GLU A 34 3.27 -4.64 2.30
C GLU A 34 3.70 -4.94 3.72
N VAL A 35 4.94 -4.64 4.07
CA VAL A 35 5.44 -4.86 5.42
C VAL A 35 4.66 -4.02 6.43
N ALA A 36 4.43 -2.74 6.12
CA ALA A 36 3.70 -1.86 7.01
C ALA A 36 2.26 -2.33 7.24
N ILE A 37 1.58 -2.75 6.17
CA ILE A 37 0.21 -3.23 6.27
C ILE A 37 0.15 -4.54 7.06
N SER A 38 1.05 -5.47 6.77
CA SER A 38 1.10 -6.75 7.48
C SER A 38 1.34 -6.55 8.97
N THR A 39 2.28 -5.68 9.31
CA THR A 39 2.58 -5.37 10.71
C THR A 39 1.34 -4.79 11.40
N ARG A 40 0.65 -3.86 10.73
CA ARG A 40 -0.52 -3.23 11.33
C ARG A 40 -1.67 -4.21 11.50
N LEU A 41 -1.88 -5.11 10.52
CA LEU A 41 -2.91 -6.12 10.63
C LEU A 41 -2.66 -7.04 11.83
N GLN A 42 -1.42 -7.42 12.07
CA GLN A 42 -1.08 -8.23 13.23
C GLN A 42 -1.37 -7.50 14.53
N GLU A 43 -1.04 -6.21 14.59
CA GLU A 43 -1.34 -5.40 15.76
C GLU A 43 -2.84 -5.32 16.02
N LEU A 44 -3.64 -5.16 14.96
CA LEU A 44 -5.07 -5.02 15.08
C LEU A 44 -5.77 -6.33 15.52
N THR A 45 -5.18 -7.49 15.21
CA THR A 45 -5.77 -8.76 15.62
C THR A 45 -5.76 -8.94 17.13
N SER A 46 -4.85 -8.27 17.82
CA SER A 46 -4.75 -8.36 19.27
C SER A 46 -5.45 -7.22 20.00
N GLN A 47 -6.06 -6.29 19.26
CA GLN A 47 -6.78 -5.16 19.84
C GLN A 47 -8.27 -5.29 19.57
N LYS A 48 -9.06 -4.82 20.54
CA LYS A 48 -10.49 -4.69 20.34
C LYS A 48 -10.76 -3.38 19.60
N GLY A 49 -11.57 -3.47 18.56
CA GLY A 49 -11.86 -2.30 17.72
C GLY A 49 -10.95 -2.29 16.49
N GLY A 50 -10.85 -1.14 15.86
CA GLY A 50 -10.01 -0.99 14.66
C GLY A 50 -10.67 -1.50 13.39
N GLN A 51 -11.99 -1.66 13.38
CA GLN A 51 -12.69 -2.13 12.19
C GLN A 51 -12.56 -1.15 11.04
N ASP A 52 -12.57 0.15 11.34
CA ASP A 52 -12.42 1.18 10.31
C ASP A 52 -11.07 1.09 9.64
N GLU A 53 -10.01 0.92 10.45
CA GLU A 53 -8.67 0.77 9.91
C GLU A 53 -8.54 -0.55 9.16
N HIS A 54 -9.15 -1.62 9.65
CA HIS A 54 -9.12 -2.91 8.97
C HIS A 54 -9.72 -2.80 7.56
N GLN A 55 -10.84 -2.10 7.43
CA GLN A 55 -11.45 -1.86 6.13
C GLN A 55 -10.54 -1.06 5.23
N ALA A 56 -9.90 -0.02 5.78
CA ALA A 56 -8.96 0.79 5.02
C ALA A 56 -7.77 -0.03 4.56
N LEU A 57 -7.26 -0.92 5.41
CA LEU A 57 -6.16 -1.82 5.05
C LEU A 57 -6.56 -2.79 3.95
N THR A 58 -7.79 -3.30 3.99
CA THR A 58 -8.28 -4.18 2.94
C THR A 58 -8.32 -3.47 1.59
N LYS A 59 -8.81 -2.23 1.57
CA LYS A 59 -8.81 -1.42 0.35
C LYS A 59 -7.39 -1.16 -0.13
N ALA A 60 -6.47 -0.89 0.79
CA ALA A 60 -5.07 -0.66 0.44
C ALA A 60 -4.45 -1.89 -0.23
N ILE A 61 -4.77 -3.09 0.26
CA ILE A 61 -4.28 -4.32 -0.34
C ILE A 61 -4.78 -4.45 -1.78
N LEU A 62 -6.05 -4.12 -2.03
CA LEU A 62 -6.60 -4.13 -3.39
C LEU A 62 -5.88 -3.15 -4.29
N ILE A 63 -5.58 -1.96 -3.78
CA ILE A 63 -4.84 -0.95 -4.56
C ILE A 63 -3.44 -1.47 -4.88
N MET A 64 -2.77 -2.10 -3.91
CA MET A 64 -1.46 -2.69 -4.13
C MET A 64 -1.48 -3.75 -5.22
N GLN A 65 -2.51 -4.58 -5.23
CA GLN A 65 -2.67 -5.62 -6.25
C GLN A 65 -2.85 -4.98 -7.63
N MET A 66 -3.62 -3.90 -7.71
CA MET A 66 -3.79 -3.17 -8.97
C MET A 66 -2.47 -2.57 -9.46
N LEU A 67 -1.71 -1.98 -8.55
CA LEU A 67 -0.41 -1.40 -8.90
C LEU A 67 0.57 -2.47 -9.40
N GLU A 68 0.57 -3.61 -8.74
CA GLU A 68 1.43 -4.73 -9.13
C GLU A 68 1.05 -5.25 -10.52
N LYS A 69 -0.25 -5.36 -10.79
CA LYS A 69 -0.74 -5.81 -12.08
C LYS A 69 -0.36 -4.82 -13.18
N ASN A 70 -0.53 -3.53 -12.92
CA ASN A 70 -0.17 -2.50 -13.89
C ASN A 70 1.32 -2.51 -14.19
N ARG A 71 2.15 -2.71 -13.17
CA ARG A 71 3.59 -2.81 -13.33
C ARG A 71 3.96 -3.97 -14.26
N ARG A 72 3.33 -5.11 -14.08
CA ARG A 72 3.58 -6.29 -14.92
C ARG A 72 3.17 -6.04 -16.37
N VAL A 73 2.01 -5.42 -16.57
CA VAL A 73 1.51 -5.10 -17.91
C VAL A 73 2.48 -4.15 -18.62
N ARG A 74 2.91 -3.08 -17.95
CA ARG A 74 3.88 -2.15 -18.53
C ARG A 74 5.16 -2.84 -18.91
N ARG A 75 5.65 -3.73 -18.05
CA ARG A 75 6.89 -4.45 -18.30
C ARG A 75 6.77 -5.34 -19.53
N GLN A 76 5.63 -6.00 -19.69
CA GLN A 76 5.39 -6.86 -20.85
C GLN A 76 5.26 -6.06 -22.12
N SER A 77 4.63 -4.90 -22.07
CA SER A 77 4.43 -4.10 -23.28
C SER A 77 5.71 -3.43 -23.77
N LEU A 78 6.73 -3.34 -22.91
CA LEU A 78 8.01 -2.76 -23.29
C LEU A 78 9.00 -3.79 -23.84
N SER A 79 8.68 -5.06 -23.73
CA SER A 79 9.59 -6.12 -24.21
C SER A 79 9.32 -6.54 -25.69
#